data_0bea988f58e3eb2adb28547dfb5f5256
#
_entry.id   0bea988f58e3eb2adb28547dfb5f5256
#
_cell.length_a   1.000
_cell.length_b   1.000
_cell.length_c   1.000
_cell.angle_alpha   90.00
_cell.angle_beta   90.00
_cell.angle_gamma   90.00
#
_symmetry.space_group_name_H-M   'P 1'
#
loop_
_entity.id
_entity.type
_entity.pdbx_description
1 polymer ?
#
loop_
_entity_poly.entity_id
_entity_poly.type
_entity_poly.pdbx_seq_one_letter_code
_entity_poly.pdbx_strand_id
1 'polypeptide(L)'
;MFSKTVENKEFYSAEISKYLKKYFNLVKFTKSDHEKGIIPMHYISCVSREIFNIGTRGGAVRPSSGYAFTFIQKQAFQIISQIKNRKKINTQIHNAIDLFLDEIFINVINEYPILTSKIFSSLAGILNGDEMAKFMSGNASLLTTCKIIISMPKIPFIKSFFYVVYRKWFNLP
;
A
#
# COMPACT_ATOMS: atom_id res chain seq x y z
N MET A 1 3.45 -11.20 1.86
CA MET A 1 3.09 -11.46 3.27
C MET A 1 3.10 -10.12 4.01
N PHE A 2 2.02 -9.78 4.71
CA PHE A 2 2.00 -8.61 5.60
C PHE A 2 2.51 -9.04 6.97
N SER A 3 3.51 -8.34 7.50
CA SER A 3 4.11 -8.65 8.82
C SER A 3 4.50 -7.37 9.54
N LYS A 4 4.38 -7.35 10.86
CA LYS A 4 4.88 -6.24 11.71
C LYS A 4 6.41 -6.27 11.82
N THR A 5 7.02 -7.43 11.59
CA THR A 5 8.47 -7.65 11.67
C THR A 5 8.99 -8.22 10.35
N VAL A 6 10.24 -7.95 10.07
CA VAL A 6 10.93 -8.58 8.93
C VAL A 6 11.53 -9.89 9.41
N GLU A 7 11.00 -10.98 8.89
CA GLU A 7 11.47 -12.32 9.22
C GLU A 7 12.78 -12.66 8.48
N ASN A 8 13.46 -13.70 8.95
CA ASN A 8 14.69 -14.19 8.34
C ASN A 8 14.41 -14.95 7.03
N LYS A 9 15.46 -15.23 6.26
CA LYS A 9 15.36 -15.92 4.95
C LYS A 9 14.83 -17.35 5.10
N GLU A 10 15.19 -18.03 6.18
CA GLU A 10 14.82 -19.41 6.49
C GLU A 10 13.31 -19.52 6.69
N PHE A 11 12.72 -18.57 7.43
CA PHE A 11 11.28 -18.48 7.64
C PHE A 11 10.52 -18.38 6.29
N TYR A 12 10.90 -17.43 5.43
CA TYR A 12 10.24 -17.28 4.13
C TYR A 12 10.41 -18.52 3.25
N SER A 13 11.59 -19.17 3.25
CA SER A 13 11.83 -20.39 2.50
C SER A 13 10.98 -21.56 2.98
N ALA A 14 10.79 -21.68 4.29
CA ALA A 14 9.92 -22.70 4.89
C ALA A 14 8.44 -22.48 4.52
N GLU A 15 7.95 -21.24 4.63
CA GLU A 15 6.56 -20.91 4.28
C GLU A 15 6.28 -21.08 2.78
N ILE A 16 7.21 -20.73 1.90
CA ILE A 16 7.08 -20.99 0.46
C ILE A 16 6.99 -22.50 0.20
N SER A 17 7.88 -23.30 0.82
CA SER A 17 7.87 -24.77 0.65
C SER A 17 6.57 -25.40 1.13
N LYS A 18 6.05 -24.93 2.28
CA LYS A 18 4.78 -25.35 2.83
C LYS A 18 3.60 -25.00 1.91
N TYR A 19 3.60 -23.79 1.33
CA TYR A 19 2.61 -23.35 0.37
C TYR A 19 2.61 -24.21 -0.88
N LEU A 20 3.80 -24.44 -1.49
CA LEU A 20 3.95 -25.25 -2.70
C LEU A 20 3.51 -26.70 -2.47
N LYS A 21 3.84 -27.28 -1.32
CA LYS A 21 3.38 -28.63 -0.94
C LYS A 21 1.86 -28.68 -0.80
N LYS A 22 1.27 -27.70 -0.13
CA LYS A 22 -0.17 -27.66 0.15
C LYS A 22 -1.03 -27.50 -1.10
N TYR A 23 -0.66 -26.59 -1.98
CA TYR A 23 -1.52 -26.18 -3.10
C TYR A 23 -1.12 -26.79 -4.46
N PHE A 24 0.12 -27.18 -4.61
CA PHE A 24 0.64 -27.73 -5.88
C PHE A 24 1.19 -29.15 -5.74
N ASN A 25 1.16 -29.71 -4.53
CA ASN A 25 1.73 -31.04 -4.21
C ASN A 25 3.22 -31.18 -4.59
N LEU A 26 3.95 -30.07 -4.63
CA LEU A 26 5.38 -30.03 -4.98
C LEU A 26 6.21 -30.28 -3.72
N VAL A 27 6.93 -31.42 -3.71
CA VAL A 27 7.84 -31.79 -2.62
C VAL A 27 9.28 -31.34 -2.90
N LYS A 28 9.67 -31.34 -4.17
CA LYS A 28 10.99 -30.93 -4.63
C LYS A 28 10.84 -29.89 -5.74
N PHE A 29 11.61 -28.82 -5.67
CA PHE A 29 11.66 -27.76 -6.69
C PHE A 29 13.08 -27.18 -6.73
N THR A 30 13.49 -26.76 -7.92
CA THR A 30 14.76 -26.05 -8.14
C THR A 30 14.50 -24.56 -8.16
N LYS A 31 15.26 -23.79 -7.39
CA LYS A 31 15.21 -22.33 -7.44
C LYS A 31 16.08 -21.85 -8.59
N SER A 32 15.48 -21.25 -9.62
CA SER A 32 16.22 -20.61 -10.70
C SER A 32 16.68 -19.20 -10.31
N ASP A 33 15.74 -18.43 -9.72
CA ASP A 33 15.97 -17.06 -9.31
C ASP A 33 15.26 -16.77 -8.00
N HIS A 34 15.76 -15.81 -7.22
CA HIS A 34 15.04 -15.30 -6.08
C HIS A 34 15.26 -13.79 -5.94
N GLU A 35 14.21 -13.10 -5.64
CA GLU A 35 14.23 -11.69 -5.26
C GLU A 35 13.77 -11.53 -3.81
N LYS A 36 14.44 -10.66 -3.08
CA LYS A 36 14.04 -10.28 -1.72
C LYS A 36 13.90 -8.76 -1.66
N GLY A 37 12.70 -8.31 -1.33
CA GLY A 37 12.41 -6.90 -1.13
C GLY A 37 11.56 -6.67 0.12
N ILE A 38 11.67 -5.48 0.70
CA ILE A 38 10.79 -4.99 1.76
C ILE A 38 10.05 -3.80 1.21
N ILE A 39 8.73 -3.90 1.16
CA ILE A 39 7.85 -2.80 0.78
C ILE A 39 7.29 -2.21 2.08
N PRO A 40 7.71 -1.02 2.48
CA PRO A 40 7.21 -0.41 3.70
C PRO A 40 5.75 0.01 3.52
N MET A 41 4.89 -0.42 4.44
CA MET A 41 3.48 -0.01 4.46
C MET A 41 3.30 1.23 5.34
N HIS A 42 3.94 2.31 4.97
CA HIS A 42 3.77 3.63 5.56
C HIS A 42 4.11 4.71 4.53
N TYR A 43 3.69 5.93 4.79
CA TYR A 43 4.05 7.05 3.95
C TYR A 43 5.54 7.35 4.07
N ILE A 44 6.23 7.36 2.93
CA ILE A 44 7.65 7.75 2.85
C ILE A 44 7.70 9.21 2.47
N SER A 45 8.08 10.07 3.42
CA SER A 45 8.34 11.46 3.11
C SER A 45 9.76 11.61 2.54
N CYS A 46 9.87 12.16 1.36
CA CYS A 46 11.14 12.38 0.69
C CYS A 46 11.58 13.83 0.86
N VAL A 47 12.12 14.14 2.00
CA VAL A 47 12.73 15.44 2.22
C VAL A 47 14.25 15.27 2.26
N SER A 48 14.87 15.22 1.07
CA SER A 48 16.28 15.54 0.93
C SER A 48 16.39 16.88 0.18
N ARG A 49 17.19 17.81 0.68
CA ARG A 49 17.42 19.11 0.03
C ARG A 49 18.39 19.01 -1.15
N GLU A 50 19.18 17.97 -1.22
CA GLU A 50 20.31 17.84 -2.16
C GLU A 50 20.07 16.80 -3.26
N ILE A 51 19.26 15.75 -2.99
CA ILE A 51 19.03 14.66 -3.93
C ILE A 51 17.52 14.41 -4.01
N PHE A 52 16.97 14.47 -5.24
CA PHE A 52 15.58 14.09 -5.48
C PHE A 52 15.46 12.58 -5.55
N ASN A 53 14.83 11.99 -4.53
CA ASN A 53 14.42 10.61 -4.61
C ASN A 53 13.17 10.48 -5.50
N ILE A 54 13.19 9.54 -6.42
CA ILE A 54 12.08 9.18 -7.31
C ILE A 54 11.68 7.71 -7.10
N GLY A 55 10.56 7.33 -7.67
CA GLY A 55 10.04 5.98 -7.54
C GLY A 55 9.61 5.65 -6.10
N THR A 56 9.77 4.42 -5.67
CA THR A 56 9.38 3.97 -4.32
C THR A 56 10.12 4.73 -3.22
N ARG A 57 11.41 5.01 -3.40
CA ARG A 57 12.18 5.88 -2.47
C ARG A 57 11.67 7.31 -2.47
N GLY A 58 11.11 7.78 -3.59
CA GLY A 58 10.47 9.08 -3.76
C GLY A 58 9.02 9.13 -3.28
N GLY A 59 8.56 8.12 -2.52
CA GLY A 59 7.20 8.07 -2.02
C GLY A 59 6.15 7.70 -3.09
N ALA A 60 6.57 7.27 -4.30
CA ALA A 60 5.67 6.84 -5.35
C ALA A 60 5.18 5.40 -5.13
N VAL A 61 4.72 5.12 -3.94
CA VAL A 61 4.16 3.84 -3.52
C VAL A 61 2.93 4.09 -2.67
N ARG A 62 1.85 3.38 -2.92
CA ARG A 62 0.66 3.49 -2.10
C ARG A 62 0.89 2.80 -0.75
N PRO A 63 0.79 3.49 0.38
CA PRO A 63 1.14 2.95 1.69
C PRO A 63 0.34 1.71 2.07
N SER A 64 -0.96 1.66 1.74
CA SER A 64 -1.87 0.58 2.13
C SER A 64 -1.71 -0.73 1.35
N SER A 65 -1.12 -0.69 0.16
CA SER A 65 -1.04 -1.85 -0.73
C SER A 65 0.36 -2.16 -1.25
N GLY A 66 1.31 -1.22 -1.12
CA GLY A 66 2.61 -1.33 -1.75
C GLY A 66 2.60 -1.16 -3.27
N TYR A 67 1.45 -0.81 -3.86
CA TYR A 67 1.34 -0.60 -5.30
C TYR A 67 2.07 0.67 -5.74
N ALA A 68 2.96 0.55 -6.72
CA ALA A 68 3.85 1.63 -7.10
C ALA A 68 3.81 1.98 -8.60
N PHE A 69 3.49 1.04 -9.49
CA PHE A 69 3.71 1.19 -10.93
C PHE A 69 3.12 2.48 -11.52
N THR A 70 1.81 2.70 -11.38
CA THR A 70 1.17 3.90 -11.93
C THR A 70 1.59 5.18 -11.21
N PHE A 71 1.92 5.10 -9.92
CA PHE A 71 2.39 6.24 -9.16
C PHE A 71 3.80 6.67 -9.58
N ILE A 72 4.69 5.71 -9.89
CA ILE A 72 6.02 6.01 -10.45
C ILE A 72 5.87 6.72 -11.80
N GLN A 73 4.99 6.25 -12.66
CA GLN A 73 4.73 6.90 -13.94
C GLN A 73 4.19 8.33 -13.75
N LYS A 74 3.17 8.52 -12.90
CA LYS A 74 2.62 9.85 -12.59
C LYS A 74 3.71 10.79 -12.06
N GLN A 75 4.56 10.31 -11.15
CA GLN A 75 5.67 11.10 -10.59
C GLN A 75 6.65 11.50 -11.68
N ALA A 76 7.03 10.58 -12.57
CA ALA A 76 7.92 10.87 -13.69
C ALA A 76 7.35 11.96 -14.61
N PHE A 77 6.09 11.82 -15.02
CA PHE A 77 5.42 12.85 -15.84
C PHE A 77 5.32 14.20 -15.14
N GLN A 78 5.00 14.21 -13.84
CA GLN A 78 4.93 15.43 -13.05
C GLN A 78 6.30 16.14 -13.00
N ILE A 79 7.38 15.40 -12.73
CA ILE A 79 8.74 15.95 -12.68
C ILE A 79 9.16 16.50 -14.04
N ILE A 80 8.93 15.74 -15.13
CA ILE A 80 9.24 16.20 -16.49
C ILE A 80 8.50 17.49 -16.82
N SER A 81 7.22 17.57 -16.48
CA SER A 81 6.42 18.78 -16.69
C SER A 81 6.95 19.97 -15.89
N GLN A 82 7.36 19.75 -14.65
CA GLN A 82 7.93 20.80 -13.79
C GLN A 82 9.26 21.31 -14.33
N ILE A 83 10.14 20.42 -14.79
CA ILE A 83 11.42 20.77 -15.40
C ILE A 83 11.17 21.61 -16.69
N LYS A 84 10.30 21.14 -17.60
CA LYS A 84 9.96 21.86 -18.83
C LYS A 84 9.44 23.28 -18.56
N ASN A 85 8.65 23.45 -17.50
CA ASN A 85 8.06 24.73 -17.13
C ASN A 85 8.92 25.54 -16.13
N ARG A 86 10.16 25.13 -15.86
CA ARG A 86 11.06 25.76 -14.89
C ARG A 86 10.44 25.96 -13.50
N LYS A 87 9.58 25.04 -13.08
CA LYS A 87 8.94 25.06 -11.77
C LYS A 87 9.80 24.31 -10.74
N LYS A 88 9.58 24.63 -9.46
CA LYS A 88 10.21 23.87 -8.36
C LYS A 88 9.76 22.42 -8.42
N ILE A 89 10.70 21.48 -8.31
CA ILE A 89 10.42 20.06 -8.34
C ILE A 89 9.69 19.66 -7.05
N ASN A 90 8.53 19.05 -7.22
CA ASN A 90 7.75 18.41 -6.15
C ASN A 90 7.53 16.95 -6.55
N THR A 91 7.92 16.02 -5.70
CA THR A 91 7.81 14.58 -5.94
C THR A 91 6.54 13.97 -5.33
N GLN A 92 5.78 14.74 -4.56
CA GLN A 92 4.56 14.26 -3.91
C GLN A 92 3.44 14.08 -4.94
N ILE A 93 2.83 12.89 -4.95
CA ILE A 93 1.80 12.49 -5.92
C ILE A 93 0.50 12.01 -5.26
N HIS A 94 0.54 11.69 -3.97
CA HIS A 94 -0.63 11.27 -3.22
C HIS A 94 -1.39 12.48 -2.68
N ASN A 95 -2.71 12.45 -2.74
CA ASN A 95 -3.53 13.44 -2.08
C ASN A 95 -3.69 13.12 -0.58
N ALA A 96 -4.04 14.14 0.20
CA ALA A 96 -4.15 14.01 1.66
C ALA A 96 -5.27 13.06 2.10
N ILE A 97 -6.36 12.98 1.33
CA ILE A 97 -7.50 12.10 1.65
C ILE A 97 -7.10 10.64 1.47
N ASP A 98 -6.44 10.31 0.34
CA ASP A 98 -5.98 8.93 0.10
C ASP A 98 -4.97 8.50 1.17
N LEU A 99 -4.02 9.36 1.54
CA LEU A 99 -3.06 9.07 2.61
C LEU A 99 -3.75 8.86 3.96
N PHE A 100 -4.78 9.64 4.26
CA PHE A 100 -5.55 9.49 5.48
C PHE A 100 -6.32 8.17 5.51
N LEU A 101 -6.97 7.80 4.41
CA LEU A 101 -7.69 6.52 4.30
C LEU A 101 -6.72 5.33 4.34
N ASP A 102 -5.56 5.44 3.71
CA ASP A 102 -4.52 4.41 3.76
C ASP A 102 -3.99 4.22 5.18
N GLU A 103 -3.83 5.30 5.95
CA GLU A 103 -3.40 5.23 7.34
C GLU A 103 -4.41 4.50 8.24
N ILE A 104 -5.71 4.78 8.07
CA ILE A 104 -6.79 4.04 8.75
C ILE A 104 -6.72 2.55 8.39
N PHE A 105 -6.56 2.25 7.10
CA PHE A 105 -6.49 0.87 6.62
C PHE A 105 -5.30 0.11 7.20
N ILE A 106 -4.12 0.73 7.22
CA ILE A 106 -2.91 0.15 7.80
C ILE A 106 -3.10 -0.11 9.30
N ASN A 107 -3.72 0.84 10.02
CA ASN A 107 -4.02 0.64 11.43
C ASN A 107 -4.98 -0.55 11.67
N VAL A 108 -6.00 -0.71 10.81
CA VAL A 108 -6.88 -1.88 10.88
C VAL A 108 -6.11 -3.19 10.66
N ILE A 109 -5.24 -3.26 9.65
CA ILE A 109 -4.43 -4.46 9.40
C ILE A 109 -3.50 -4.78 10.58
N ASN A 110 -2.92 -3.75 11.19
CA ASN A 110 -2.02 -3.91 12.33
C ASN A 110 -2.73 -4.41 13.59
N GLU A 111 -3.91 -3.87 13.88
CA GLU A 111 -4.68 -4.21 15.08
C GLU A 111 -5.51 -5.50 14.90
N TYR A 112 -5.96 -5.77 13.67
CA TYR A 112 -6.82 -6.90 13.34
C TYR A 112 -6.28 -7.74 12.18
N PRO A 113 -5.07 -8.35 12.28
CA PRO A 113 -4.43 -9.05 11.17
C PRO A 113 -5.26 -10.22 10.61
N ILE A 114 -6.07 -10.86 11.43
CA ILE A 114 -6.98 -11.95 11.02
C ILE A 114 -8.02 -11.47 10.00
N LEU A 115 -8.41 -10.19 10.02
CA LEU A 115 -9.39 -9.63 9.09
C LEU A 115 -8.79 -9.28 7.73
N THR A 116 -7.47 -9.27 7.58
CA THR A 116 -6.78 -8.82 6.37
C THR A 116 -7.25 -9.57 5.12
N SER A 117 -7.27 -10.91 5.17
CA SER A 117 -7.73 -11.72 4.04
C SER A 117 -9.19 -11.46 3.68
N LYS A 118 -10.06 -11.33 4.68
CA LYS A 118 -11.48 -11.02 4.49
C LYS A 118 -11.68 -9.64 3.86
N ILE A 119 -10.91 -8.64 4.29
CA ILE A 119 -10.97 -7.28 3.74
C ILE A 119 -10.58 -7.29 2.26
N PHE A 120 -9.46 -7.92 1.89
CA PHE A 120 -9.04 -8.01 0.48
C PHE A 120 -10.00 -8.83 -0.37
N SER A 121 -10.54 -9.93 0.14
CA SER A 121 -11.57 -10.71 -0.57
C SER A 121 -12.85 -9.89 -0.78
N SER A 122 -13.26 -9.10 0.20
CA SER A 122 -14.42 -8.20 0.07
C SER A 122 -14.18 -7.13 -1.00
N LEU A 123 -12.99 -6.51 -1.02
CA LEU A 123 -12.61 -5.54 -2.07
C LEU A 123 -12.68 -6.18 -3.46
N ALA A 124 -12.11 -7.37 -3.64
CA ALA A 124 -12.12 -8.08 -4.91
C ALA A 124 -13.55 -8.50 -5.35
N GLY A 125 -14.45 -8.74 -4.40
CA GLY A 125 -15.82 -9.16 -4.69
C GLY A 125 -16.78 -8.02 -5.05
N ILE A 126 -16.50 -6.77 -4.59
CA ILE A 126 -17.41 -5.63 -4.80
C ILE A 126 -17.01 -4.71 -5.94
N LEU A 127 -15.73 -4.70 -6.31
CA LEU A 127 -15.19 -3.86 -7.37
C LEU A 127 -15.11 -4.66 -8.67
N ASN A 128 -15.56 -4.08 -9.76
CA ASN A 128 -15.24 -4.60 -11.08
C ASN A 128 -13.78 -4.25 -11.45
N GLY A 129 -13.28 -4.80 -12.58
CA GLY A 129 -11.88 -4.61 -12.99
C GLY A 129 -11.48 -3.15 -13.16
N ASP A 130 -12.34 -2.32 -13.77
CA ASP A 130 -12.10 -0.89 -13.96
C ASP A 130 -12.10 -0.12 -12.64
N GLU A 131 -13.06 -0.41 -11.76
CA GLU A 131 -13.12 0.21 -10.43
C GLU A 131 -11.89 -0.15 -9.61
N MET A 132 -11.45 -1.42 -9.66
CA MET A 132 -10.24 -1.89 -8.98
C MET A 132 -9.00 -1.19 -9.53
N ALA A 133 -8.83 -1.10 -10.86
CA ALA A 133 -7.70 -0.43 -11.49
C ALA A 133 -7.65 1.06 -11.11
N LYS A 134 -8.79 1.76 -11.12
CA LYS A 134 -8.91 3.15 -10.69
C LYS A 134 -8.60 3.31 -9.20
N PHE A 135 -9.11 2.42 -8.37
CA PHE A 135 -8.84 2.42 -6.92
C PHE A 135 -7.34 2.22 -6.64
N MET A 136 -6.73 1.21 -7.26
CA MET A 136 -5.29 0.93 -7.08
C MET A 136 -4.40 2.08 -7.58
N SER A 137 -4.81 2.79 -8.64
CA SER A 137 -4.07 3.91 -9.21
C SER A 137 -4.37 5.28 -8.54
N GLY A 138 -5.18 5.32 -7.47
CA GLY A 138 -5.55 6.56 -6.77
C GLY A 138 -6.47 7.47 -7.58
N ASN A 139 -7.29 6.91 -8.48
CA ASN A 139 -8.27 7.62 -9.31
C ASN A 139 -9.70 7.11 -9.05
N ALA A 140 -9.95 6.52 -7.88
CA ALA A 140 -11.29 6.05 -7.53
C ALA A 140 -12.29 7.21 -7.51
N SER A 141 -13.50 6.96 -8.02
CA SER A 141 -14.60 7.90 -7.89
C SER A 141 -15.12 7.94 -6.45
N LEU A 142 -15.82 8.99 -6.07
CA LEU A 142 -16.48 9.07 -4.77
C LEU A 142 -17.44 7.90 -4.56
N LEU A 143 -18.18 7.49 -5.60
CA LEU A 143 -19.09 6.33 -5.53
C LEU A 143 -18.33 5.03 -5.25
N THR A 144 -17.20 4.82 -5.93
CA THR A 144 -16.34 3.66 -5.69
C THR A 144 -15.79 3.66 -4.27
N THR A 145 -15.34 4.81 -3.79
CA THR A 145 -14.85 4.97 -2.41
C THR A 145 -15.95 4.69 -1.39
N CYS A 146 -17.18 5.18 -1.60
CA CYS A 146 -18.32 4.87 -0.74
C CYS A 146 -18.67 3.37 -0.76
N LYS A 147 -18.66 2.72 -1.92
CA LYS A 147 -18.82 1.27 -2.04
C LYS A 147 -17.82 0.51 -1.15
N ILE A 148 -16.55 0.89 -1.24
CA ILE A 148 -15.47 0.29 -0.44
C ILE A 148 -15.74 0.49 1.05
N ILE A 149 -16.00 1.72 1.49
CA ILE A 149 -16.25 2.03 2.91
C ILE A 149 -17.47 1.24 3.44
N ILE A 150 -18.53 1.12 2.64
CA ILE A 150 -19.74 0.37 3.03
C ILE A 150 -19.45 -1.13 3.16
N SER A 151 -18.55 -1.70 2.40
CA SER A 151 -18.23 -3.13 2.44
C SER A 151 -17.28 -3.53 3.56
N MET A 152 -16.56 -2.56 4.14
CA MET A 152 -15.57 -2.83 5.18
C MET A 152 -16.20 -3.20 6.53
N PRO A 153 -15.52 -3.99 7.37
CA PRO A 153 -15.94 -4.28 8.74
C PRO A 153 -16.04 -2.98 9.55
N LYS A 154 -17.27 -2.60 9.98
CA LYS A 154 -17.55 -1.27 10.55
C LYS A 154 -16.75 -0.99 11.83
N ILE A 155 -16.80 -1.90 12.81
CA ILE A 155 -16.22 -1.66 14.14
C ILE A 155 -14.70 -1.44 14.07
N PRO A 156 -13.89 -2.29 13.41
CA PRO A 156 -12.46 -2.05 13.28
C PRO A 156 -12.12 -0.71 12.60
N PHE A 157 -12.83 -0.39 11.51
CA PHE A 157 -12.56 0.85 10.77
C PHE A 157 -12.98 2.10 11.53
N ILE A 158 -14.11 2.09 12.25
CA ILE A 158 -14.55 3.20 13.09
C ILE A 158 -13.55 3.44 14.24
N LYS A 159 -13.11 2.38 14.93
CA LYS A 159 -12.09 2.48 15.98
C LYS A 159 -10.78 3.06 15.46
N SER A 160 -10.31 2.55 14.31
CA SER A 160 -9.08 3.04 13.67
C SER A 160 -9.20 4.48 13.19
N PHE A 161 -10.37 4.89 12.68
CA PHE A 161 -10.64 6.27 12.30
C PHE A 161 -10.45 7.22 13.51
N PHE A 162 -11.13 6.94 14.63
CA PHE A 162 -11.00 7.78 15.84
C PHE A 162 -9.57 7.76 16.38
N TYR A 163 -8.88 6.63 16.36
CA TYR A 163 -7.48 6.53 16.77
C TYR A 163 -6.56 7.42 15.92
N VAL A 164 -6.67 7.34 14.58
CA VAL A 164 -5.85 8.13 13.66
C VAL A 164 -6.15 9.62 13.80
N VAL A 165 -7.44 10.01 13.95
CA VAL A 165 -7.83 11.40 14.19
C VAL A 165 -7.26 11.90 15.52
N TYR A 166 -7.39 11.13 16.59
CA TYR A 166 -6.86 11.49 17.91
C TYR A 166 -5.33 11.66 17.85
N ARG A 167 -4.62 10.70 17.24
CA ARG A 167 -3.16 10.76 17.10
C ARG A 167 -2.71 12.00 16.34
N LYS A 168 -3.38 12.35 15.23
CA LYS A 168 -3.08 13.57 14.47
C LYS A 168 -3.40 14.84 15.23
N TRP A 169 -4.49 14.87 15.97
CA TRP A 169 -4.88 16.04 16.76
C TRP A 169 -3.84 16.37 17.85
N PHE A 170 -3.31 15.35 18.51
CA PHE A 170 -2.33 15.52 19.60
C PHE A 170 -0.86 15.40 19.14
N ASN A 171 -0.59 15.33 17.82
CA ASN A 171 0.75 15.16 17.25
C ASN A 171 1.54 13.98 17.87
N LEU A 172 0.84 12.90 18.21
CA LEU A 172 1.46 11.70 18.76
C LEU A 172 2.15 10.88 17.64
N PRO A 173 3.30 10.22 17.94
CA PRO A 173 4.05 9.41 16.97
C PRO A 173 3.27 8.18 16.49
#